data_25039a8368d7830498bb6af46e2e8ad2
#
_entry.id   25039a8368d7830498bb6af46e2e8ad2
#
_cell.length_a   1.000
_cell.length_b   1.000
_cell.length_c   1.000
_cell.angle_alpha   90.00
_cell.angle_beta   90.00
_cell.angle_gamma   90.00
#
_symmetry.space_group_name_H-M   'P 1'
#
loop_
_entity.id
_entity.type
_entity.pdbx_description
1 polymer ?
#
loop_
_entity_poly.entity_id
_entity_poly.type
_entity_poly.pdbx_seq_one_letter_code
_entity_poly.pdbx_strand_id
1 'polypeptide(L)'
;DTDRSRGLGDVYKRQVDGLLKRWPDTDYRAWYLGDWLAPAGVDYTAQSSVDLVSNCFISDCLTTMEKIAKVLGKAEDAAKYKERRQRLNELIQKTFYDPEKKQYATGSQIDRIYPMLVGVTDEQHMPEVKEGLYRETLENCKGHIGSGLVGVTILTDWAIKNGEADFLYSMLKKREQPGYLYMIDQGASTTWEYWSGERSKVHNCFNGIGAWFCQAIGGILPDEDRPGYKHFFIKPQVPDGVTWARVARETPYGTARVSWTMENRSLSLDLEIPANSTATFIAPFNVSNCVLDGNNVEISLGSILLESGKHTLSLPAE
;
A
#
# COMPACT_ATOMS: atom_id res chain seq x y z
N ASP A 1 -35.77 -0.48 -9.15
CA ASP A 1 -34.47 -0.25 -9.81
C ASP A 1 -33.94 1.17 -9.70
N THR A 2 -34.75 2.11 -9.24
CA THR A 2 -34.33 3.50 -8.99
C THR A 2 -33.52 3.67 -7.68
N ASP A 3 -33.57 2.72 -6.77
CA ASP A 3 -32.86 2.81 -5.48
C ASP A 3 -31.34 2.49 -5.58
N ARG A 4 -30.94 1.71 -6.58
CA ARG A 4 -29.50 1.40 -6.79
C ARG A 4 -28.70 2.52 -7.43
N SER A 5 -29.32 3.41 -8.20
CA SER A 5 -28.64 4.58 -8.80
C SER A 5 -28.50 5.76 -7.84
N ARG A 6 -29.13 5.71 -6.67
CA ARG A 6 -29.04 6.75 -5.63
C ARG A 6 -27.70 6.76 -4.88
N GLY A 7 -26.88 5.68 -4.98
CA GLY A 7 -25.69 5.52 -4.15
C GLY A 7 -24.69 6.68 -4.19
N LEU A 8 -24.36 7.19 -5.35
CA LEU A 8 -23.44 8.34 -5.46
C LEU A 8 -24.11 9.69 -5.12
N GLY A 9 -25.40 9.85 -5.42
CA GLY A 9 -26.15 11.04 -5.05
C GLY A 9 -26.42 11.14 -3.54
N ASP A 10 -26.58 10.01 -2.86
CA ASP A 10 -26.82 9.95 -1.42
C ASP A 10 -25.55 10.20 -0.61
N VAL A 11 -24.37 9.74 -1.07
CA VAL A 11 -23.08 10.11 -0.48
C VAL A 11 -22.90 11.63 -0.48
N TYR A 12 -23.34 12.31 -1.52
CA TYR A 12 -23.30 13.78 -1.62
C TYR A 12 -24.24 14.49 -0.63
N LYS A 13 -25.41 13.92 -0.37
CA LYS A 13 -26.43 14.48 0.55
C LYS A 13 -26.12 14.21 2.02
N ARG A 14 -25.17 13.33 2.31
CA ARG A 14 -24.80 12.91 3.66
C ARG A 14 -23.54 13.56 4.19
N GLN A 15 -22.96 14.51 3.46
CA GLN A 15 -21.85 15.30 3.96
C GLN A 15 -22.38 16.33 4.97
N VAL A 16 -21.92 16.25 6.20
CA VAL A 16 -22.09 17.28 7.20
C VAL A 16 -20.80 18.09 7.22
N ASP A 17 -20.89 19.38 6.95
CA ASP A 17 -19.72 20.28 6.89
C ASP A 17 -18.62 19.83 5.91
N GLY A 18 -19.01 19.16 4.81
CA GLY A 18 -18.09 18.69 3.78
C GLY A 18 -17.45 17.33 4.03
N LEU A 19 -17.72 16.69 5.17
CA LEU A 19 -17.24 15.35 5.51
C LEU A 19 -18.36 14.31 5.47
N LEU A 20 -18.02 13.11 5.01
CA LEU A 20 -18.89 11.96 5.19
C LEU A 20 -18.89 11.55 6.66
N LYS A 21 -20.09 11.47 7.25
CA LYS A 21 -20.26 11.03 8.62
C LYS A 21 -20.99 9.68 8.66
N ARG A 22 -20.61 8.86 9.64
CA ARG A 22 -21.32 7.61 9.90
C ARG A 22 -22.78 7.88 10.13
N TRP A 23 -23.64 7.08 9.50
CA TRP A 23 -25.07 7.21 9.64
C TRP A 23 -25.53 6.94 11.07
N PRO A 24 -26.36 7.80 11.67
CA PRO A 24 -26.83 7.62 13.03
C PRO A 24 -27.84 6.49 13.20
N ASP A 25 -28.49 6.06 12.12
CA ASP A 25 -29.50 5.01 12.13
C ASP A 25 -28.89 3.66 12.47
N THR A 26 -29.52 2.93 13.39
CA THR A 26 -29.06 1.63 13.87
C THR A 26 -29.04 0.57 12.77
N ASP A 27 -29.96 0.64 11.81
CA ASP A 27 -30.09 -0.35 10.73
C ASP A 27 -28.95 -0.26 9.72
N TYR A 28 -28.33 0.91 9.55
CA TYR A 28 -27.23 1.16 8.62
C TYR A 28 -25.86 1.28 9.26
N ARG A 29 -25.73 1.11 10.57
CA ARG A 29 -24.41 1.14 11.25
C ARG A 29 -23.45 0.11 10.69
N ALA A 30 -23.97 -1.06 10.30
CA ALA A 30 -23.20 -2.13 9.70
C ALA A 30 -22.56 -1.78 8.33
N TRP A 31 -22.99 -0.70 7.68
CA TRP A 31 -22.46 -0.28 6.38
C TRP A 31 -21.25 0.65 6.47
N TYR A 32 -20.94 1.17 7.65
CA TYR A 32 -19.77 2.00 7.93
C TYR A 32 -18.84 1.22 8.86
N LEU A 33 -18.07 0.32 8.27
CA LEU A 33 -17.34 -0.71 9.01
C LEU A 33 -15.96 -0.22 9.50
N GLY A 34 -15.49 0.93 9.01
CA GLY A 34 -14.13 1.39 9.31
C GLY A 34 -13.09 0.34 8.88
N ASP A 35 -12.13 0.06 9.73
CA ASP A 35 -11.16 -1.02 9.52
C ASP A 35 -11.70 -2.38 10.03
N TRP A 36 -12.75 -2.85 9.40
CA TRP A 36 -13.49 -4.04 9.82
C TRP A 36 -12.57 -5.23 10.11
N LEU A 37 -12.81 -5.88 11.25
CA LEU A 37 -12.09 -7.05 11.74
C LEU A 37 -10.62 -6.77 12.08
N ALA A 38 -10.29 -5.55 12.52
CA ALA A 38 -9.02 -5.31 13.18
C ALA A 38 -8.87 -6.27 14.39
N PRO A 39 -7.63 -6.63 14.76
CA PRO A 39 -7.41 -7.59 15.84
C PRO A 39 -7.89 -7.08 17.21
N ALA A 40 -8.04 -8.01 18.16
CA ALA A 40 -8.46 -7.69 19.52
C ALA A 40 -7.59 -6.60 20.14
N GLY A 41 -8.23 -5.63 20.80
CA GLY A 41 -7.58 -4.46 21.41
C GLY A 41 -7.58 -3.22 20.51
N VAL A 42 -7.91 -3.32 19.23
CA VAL A 42 -8.09 -2.18 18.33
C VAL A 42 -9.58 -1.85 18.21
N ASP A 43 -9.99 -0.66 18.63
CA ASP A 43 -11.38 -0.20 18.48
C ASP A 43 -11.61 0.38 17.07
N TYR A 44 -11.80 -0.50 16.10
CA TYR A 44 -12.12 -0.12 14.71
C TYR A 44 -13.56 0.41 14.55
N THR A 45 -14.39 0.36 15.60
CA THR A 45 -15.78 0.86 15.60
C THR A 45 -15.88 2.30 16.11
N ALA A 46 -14.81 2.85 16.67
CA ALA A 46 -14.76 4.23 17.13
C ALA A 46 -15.21 5.21 16.05
N GLN A 47 -16.15 6.09 16.36
CA GLN A 47 -16.76 7.01 15.39
C GLN A 47 -15.72 7.84 14.62
N SER A 48 -14.70 8.34 15.33
CA SER A 48 -13.64 9.17 14.73
C SER A 48 -12.80 8.39 13.72
N SER A 49 -12.47 7.12 14.00
CA SER A 49 -11.72 6.26 13.09
C SER A 49 -12.57 5.89 11.87
N VAL A 50 -13.83 5.49 12.07
CA VAL A 50 -14.75 5.17 10.98
C VAL A 50 -14.95 6.34 10.03
N ASP A 51 -15.15 7.55 10.57
CA ASP A 51 -15.31 8.77 9.77
C ASP A 51 -14.01 9.12 9.04
N LEU A 52 -12.85 9.02 9.69
CA LEU A 52 -11.54 9.25 9.09
C LEU A 52 -11.29 8.31 7.91
N VAL A 53 -11.44 7.00 8.13
CA VAL A 53 -11.23 5.97 7.09
C VAL A 53 -12.14 6.21 5.90
N SER A 54 -13.42 6.52 6.12
CA SER A 54 -14.40 6.80 5.07
C SER A 54 -14.01 8.01 4.23
N ASN A 55 -13.52 9.08 4.86
CA ASN A 55 -13.12 10.30 4.15
C ASN A 55 -11.77 10.15 3.42
N CYS A 56 -10.81 9.41 3.99
CA CYS A 56 -9.58 9.04 3.30
C CYS A 56 -9.88 8.20 2.04
N PHE A 57 -10.87 7.29 2.11
CA PHE A 57 -11.31 6.53 0.94
C PHE A 57 -11.90 7.42 -0.16
N ILE A 58 -12.68 8.47 0.20
CA ILE A 58 -13.16 9.45 -0.79
C ILE A 58 -11.97 10.20 -1.41
N SER A 59 -10.95 10.57 -0.64
CA SER A 59 -9.74 11.23 -1.15
C SER A 59 -9.02 10.35 -2.18
N ASP A 60 -8.90 9.04 -1.90
CA ASP A 60 -8.30 8.08 -2.83
C ASP A 60 -9.14 7.92 -4.10
N CYS A 61 -10.47 7.83 -3.97
CA CYS A 61 -11.38 7.85 -5.11
C CYS A 61 -11.21 9.10 -5.97
N LEU A 62 -11.06 10.28 -5.37
CA LEU A 62 -10.83 11.53 -6.09
C LEU A 62 -9.49 11.54 -6.83
N THR A 63 -8.44 10.95 -6.23
CA THR A 63 -7.14 10.74 -6.91
C THR A 63 -7.31 9.85 -8.14
N THR A 64 -8.04 8.77 -8.01
CA THR A 64 -8.33 7.84 -9.11
C THR A 64 -9.15 8.52 -10.21
N MET A 65 -10.18 9.30 -9.85
CA MET A 65 -10.99 10.05 -10.81
C MET A 65 -10.19 11.13 -11.54
N GLU A 66 -9.26 11.80 -10.85
CA GLU A 66 -8.32 12.75 -11.48
C GLU A 66 -7.48 12.05 -12.55
N LYS A 67 -6.90 10.88 -12.23
CA LYS A 67 -6.09 10.07 -13.16
C LYS A 67 -6.92 9.61 -14.38
N ILE A 68 -8.11 9.08 -14.14
CA ILE A 68 -9.03 8.66 -15.22
C ILE A 68 -9.38 9.84 -16.14
N ALA A 69 -9.71 11.00 -15.57
CA ALA A 69 -10.03 12.20 -16.35
C ALA A 69 -8.85 12.65 -17.23
N LYS A 70 -7.62 12.58 -16.72
CA LYS A 70 -6.40 12.86 -17.49
C LYS A 70 -6.24 11.90 -18.67
N VAL A 71 -6.39 10.59 -18.44
CA VAL A 71 -6.30 9.57 -19.51
C VAL A 71 -7.37 9.78 -20.60
N LEU A 72 -8.56 10.25 -20.20
CA LEU A 72 -9.66 10.56 -21.12
C LEU A 72 -9.55 11.94 -21.79
N GLY A 73 -8.49 12.70 -21.53
CA GLY A 73 -8.30 14.05 -22.06
C GLY A 73 -9.27 15.11 -21.51
N LYS A 74 -9.92 14.82 -20.36
CA LYS A 74 -10.90 15.71 -19.71
C LYS A 74 -10.22 16.61 -18.68
N ALA A 75 -9.47 17.60 -19.15
CA ALA A 75 -8.65 18.46 -18.30
C ALA A 75 -9.44 19.22 -17.22
N GLU A 76 -10.63 19.70 -17.55
CA GLU A 76 -11.51 20.44 -16.62
C GLU A 76 -11.99 19.51 -15.48
N ASP A 77 -12.41 18.29 -15.80
CA ASP A 77 -12.82 17.30 -14.80
C ASP A 77 -11.63 16.92 -13.92
N ALA A 78 -10.43 16.72 -14.48
CA ALA A 78 -9.22 16.43 -13.73
C ALA A 78 -8.90 17.56 -12.73
N ALA A 79 -8.97 18.82 -13.16
CA ALA A 79 -8.77 19.98 -12.29
C ALA A 79 -9.80 20.03 -11.15
N LYS A 80 -11.07 19.79 -11.46
CA LYS A 80 -12.18 19.75 -10.49
C LYS A 80 -11.99 18.66 -9.43
N TYR A 81 -11.58 17.43 -9.83
CA TYR A 81 -11.34 16.36 -8.87
C TYR A 81 -10.13 16.66 -7.99
N LYS A 82 -9.06 17.23 -8.56
CA LYS A 82 -7.87 17.66 -7.82
C LYS A 82 -8.22 18.73 -6.77
N GLU A 83 -8.95 19.78 -7.16
CA GLU A 83 -9.36 20.85 -6.25
C GLU A 83 -10.24 20.31 -5.12
N ARG A 84 -11.20 19.44 -5.44
CA ARG A 84 -12.07 18.83 -4.45
C ARG A 84 -11.29 17.97 -3.46
N ARG A 85 -10.31 17.17 -3.94
CA ARG A 85 -9.43 16.38 -3.10
C ARG A 85 -8.61 17.26 -2.16
N GLN A 86 -8.02 18.34 -2.64
CA GLN A 86 -7.24 19.25 -1.81
C GLN A 86 -8.08 19.82 -0.66
N ARG A 87 -9.27 20.35 -0.96
CA ARG A 87 -10.19 20.85 0.06
C ARG A 87 -10.61 19.78 1.07
N LEU A 88 -10.87 18.55 0.59
CA LEU A 88 -11.21 17.44 1.47
C LEU A 88 -10.04 17.09 2.39
N ASN A 89 -8.81 17.01 1.86
CA ASN A 89 -7.63 16.68 2.63
C ASN A 89 -7.35 17.72 3.73
N GLU A 90 -7.47 19.01 3.43
CA GLU A 90 -7.37 20.10 4.41
C GLU A 90 -8.42 19.95 5.53
N LEU A 91 -9.64 19.60 5.14
CA LEU A 91 -10.73 19.41 6.09
C LEU A 91 -10.52 18.17 6.98
N ILE A 92 -10.03 17.05 6.41
CA ILE A 92 -9.68 15.85 7.16
C ILE A 92 -8.55 16.16 8.15
N GLN A 93 -7.48 16.81 7.71
CA GLN A 93 -6.37 17.22 8.57
C GLN A 93 -6.88 18.05 9.76
N LYS A 94 -7.64 19.10 9.47
CA LYS A 94 -8.18 20.00 10.50
C LYS A 94 -9.11 19.30 11.51
N THR A 95 -9.87 18.31 11.05
CA THR A 95 -10.92 17.70 11.86
C THR A 95 -10.43 16.53 12.70
N PHE A 96 -9.51 15.73 12.16
CA PHE A 96 -9.13 14.45 12.77
C PHE A 96 -7.73 14.43 13.35
N TYR A 97 -6.86 15.39 13.00
CA TYR A 97 -5.53 15.47 13.57
C TYR A 97 -5.54 16.13 14.95
N ASP A 98 -4.98 15.44 15.94
CA ASP A 98 -4.75 15.93 17.29
C ASP A 98 -3.28 16.34 17.43
N PRO A 99 -2.96 17.66 17.49
CA PRO A 99 -1.57 18.13 17.56
C PRO A 99 -0.89 17.83 18.89
N GLU A 100 -1.64 17.64 19.98
CA GLU A 100 -1.07 17.29 21.29
C GLU A 100 -0.62 15.84 21.32
N LYS A 101 -1.44 14.93 20.74
CA LYS A 101 -1.16 13.50 20.65
C LYS A 101 -0.37 13.12 19.42
N LYS A 102 -0.21 14.04 18.46
CA LYS A 102 0.47 13.82 17.17
C LYS A 102 -0.09 12.62 16.41
N GLN A 103 -1.41 12.56 16.31
CA GLN A 103 -2.11 11.43 15.70
C GLN A 103 -3.46 11.83 15.11
N TYR A 104 -4.00 10.99 14.27
CA TYR A 104 -5.38 11.09 13.78
C TYR A 104 -6.30 10.17 14.59
N ALA A 105 -7.52 10.63 14.82
CA ALA A 105 -8.61 9.85 15.42
C ALA A 105 -8.17 9.06 16.67
N THR A 106 -8.19 7.72 16.61
CA THR A 106 -7.78 6.85 17.74
C THR A 106 -6.27 6.62 17.80
N GLY A 107 -5.53 6.94 16.73
CA GLY A 107 -4.11 6.69 16.62
C GLY A 107 -3.73 5.24 16.31
N SER A 108 -4.69 4.41 15.90
CA SER A 108 -4.44 3.05 15.42
C SER A 108 -3.54 3.04 14.16
N GLN A 109 -3.06 1.87 13.73
CA GLN A 109 -2.21 1.78 12.53
C GLN A 109 -2.89 2.42 11.31
N ILE A 110 -4.17 2.09 11.03
CA ILE A 110 -4.87 2.64 9.87
C ILE A 110 -5.09 4.14 9.99
N ASP A 111 -5.38 4.65 11.18
CA ASP A 111 -5.61 6.06 11.43
C ASP A 111 -4.36 6.92 11.18
N ARG A 112 -3.18 6.32 11.23
CA ARG A 112 -1.91 6.97 10.88
C ARG A 112 -1.53 6.77 9.41
N ILE A 113 -1.68 5.55 8.90
CA ILE A 113 -1.21 5.17 7.57
C ILE A 113 -2.07 5.77 6.46
N TYR A 114 -3.40 5.73 6.60
CA TYR A 114 -4.28 6.16 5.52
C TYR A 114 -4.16 7.65 5.21
N PRO A 115 -4.16 8.56 6.21
CA PRO A 115 -3.88 9.98 5.96
C PRO A 115 -2.53 10.24 5.27
N MET A 116 -1.46 9.51 5.66
CA MET A 116 -0.16 9.61 4.98
C MET A 116 -0.26 9.14 3.52
N LEU A 117 -0.92 8.01 3.28
CA LEU A 117 -1.00 7.40 1.94
C LEU A 117 -1.75 8.27 0.94
N VAL A 118 -2.83 8.94 1.36
CA VAL A 118 -3.68 9.76 0.47
C VAL A 118 -3.30 11.25 0.45
N GLY A 119 -2.19 11.62 1.12
CA GLY A 119 -1.68 12.98 1.16
C GLY A 119 -2.55 13.96 1.96
N VAL A 120 -3.19 13.47 3.01
CA VAL A 120 -3.83 14.28 4.05
C VAL A 120 -2.77 14.83 5.00
N THR A 121 -1.85 13.95 5.45
CA THR A 121 -0.74 14.37 6.30
C THR A 121 0.22 15.24 5.50
N ASP A 122 0.39 16.48 5.92
CA ASP A 122 1.34 17.40 5.29
C ASP A 122 2.80 17.07 5.65
N GLU A 123 3.75 17.69 4.94
CA GLU A 123 5.19 17.45 5.11
C GLU A 123 5.68 17.76 6.53
N GLN A 124 5.08 18.75 7.19
CA GLN A 124 5.47 19.15 8.55
C GLN A 124 5.14 18.07 9.58
N HIS A 125 3.97 17.41 9.45
CA HIS A 125 3.49 16.40 10.40
C HIS A 125 3.89 14.97 10.01
N MET A 126 4.38 14.76 8.78
CA MET A 126 4.76 13.43 8.27
C MET A 126 5.74 12.68 9.19
N PRO A 127 6.85 13.30 9.70
CA PRO A 127 7.80 12.57 10.54
C PRO A 127 7.18 12.09 11.84
N GLU A 128 6.40 12.93 12.51
CA GLU A 128 5.82 12.58 13.82
C GLU A 128 4.68 11.56 13.71
N VAL A 129 3.88 11.61 12.64
CA VAL A 129 2.83 10.61 12.38
C VAL A 129 3.47 9.25 12.07
N LYS A 130 4.55 9.24 11.29
CA LYS A 130 5.32 8.03 10.95
C LYS A 130 5.99 7.43 12.19
N GLU A 131 6.64 8.24 13.02
CA GLU A 131 7.21 7.80 14.30
C GLU A 131 6.12 7.20 15.19
N GLY A 132 4.96 7.87 15.27
CA GLY A 132 3.80 7.38 15.98
C GLY A 132 3.30 6.03 15.47
N LEU A 133 3.37 5.77 14.16
CA LEU A 133 3.02 4.47 13.58
C LEU A 133 3.95 3.36 14.08
N TYR A 134 5.25 3.61 14.09
CA TYR A 134 6.22 2.62 14.59
C TYR A 134 6.02 2.34 16.07
N ARG A 135 5.81 3.39 16.87
CA ARG A 135 5.54 3.25 18.29
C ARG A 135 4.24 2.48 18.55
N GLU A 136 3.14 2.84 17.87
CA GLU A 136 1.87 2.12 17.95
C GLU A 136 2.04 0.62 17.64
N THR A 137 2.79 0.33 16.57
CA THR A 137 3.05 -1.06 16.17
C THR A 137 3.87 -1.81 17.21
N LEU A 138 4.90 -1.21 17.80
CA LEU A 138 5.78 -1.86 18.76
C LEU A 138 5.13 -2.01 20.15
N GLU A 139 4.51 -0.95 20.64
CA GLU A 139 4.03 -0.88 22.04
C GLU A 139 2.64 -1.48 22.19
N ASN A 140 1.68 -1.05 21.37
CA ASN A 140 0.28 -1.49 21.50
C ASN A 140 0.01 -2.79 20.71
N CYS A 141 0.48 -2.85 19.47
CA CYS A 141 0.34 -4.06 18.65
C CYS A 141 1.43 -5.11 18.90
N LYS A 142 2.40 -4.86 19.79
CA LYS A 142 3.51 -5.79 20.14
C LYS A 142 4.28 -6.32 18.94
N GLY A 143 4.44 -5.46 17.93
CA GLY A 143 5.09 -5.79 16.66
C GLY A 143 4.22 -6.59 15.67
N HIS A 144 2.92 -6.70 15.91
CA HIS A 144 1.98 -7.36 15.01
C HIS A 144 1.24 -6.37 14.10
N ILE A 145 0.57 -6.91 13.11
CA ILE A 145 -0.39 -6.16 12.31
C ILE A 145 -1.59 -5.82 13.20
N GLY A 146 -1.82 -4.53 13.41
CA GLY A 146 -2.95 -3.99 14.17
C GLY A 146 -4.11 -3.55 13.28
N SER A 147 -4.21 -4.12 12.07
CA SER A 147 -5.13 -3.68 11.03
C SER A 147 -6.11 -4.77 10.65
N GLY A 148 -7.29 -4.34 10.21
CA GLY A 148 -8.35 -5.19 9.69
C GLY A 148 -8.34 -5.30 8.16
N LEU A 149 -9.51 -5.57 7.58
CA LEU A 149 -9.67 -5.81 6.14
C LEU A 149 -9.19 -4.64 5.29
N VAL A 150 -9.55 -3.42 5.64
CA VAL A 150 -9.14 -2.21 4.91
C VAL A 150 -7.70 -1.89 5.22
N GLY A 151 -7.33 -1.89 6.49
CA GLY A 151 -6.03 -1.46 6.96
C GLY A 151 -4.88 -2.33 6.48
N VAL A 152 -5.07 -3.65 6.32
CA VAL A 152 -4.03 -4.53 5.75
C VAL A 152 -3.67 -4.11 4.32
N THR A 153 -4.67 -3.80 3.49
CA THR A 153 -4.41 -3.32 2.12
C THR A 153 -3.71 -1.97 2.12
N ILE A 154 -4.18 -1.03 2.95
CA ILE A 154 -3.60 0.31 3.08
C ILE A 154 -2.16 0.26 3.64
N LEU A 155 -1.91 -0.57 4.65
CA LEU A 155 -0.58 -0.82 5.19
C LEU A 155 0.37 -1.36 4.12
N THR A 156 -0.11 -2.32 3.33
CA THR A 156 0.66 -2.94 2.26
C THR A 156 1.03 -1.92 1.18
N ASP A 157 0.07 -1.14 0.71
CA ASP A 157 0.29 -0.11 -0.32
C ASP A 157 1.23 0.99 0.18
N TRP A 158 1.06 1.41 1.43
CA TRP A 158 1.95 2.39 2.05
C TRP A 158 3.38 1.85 2.15
N ALA A 159 3.57 0.63 2.61
CA ALA A 159 4.89 0.02 2.73
C ALA A 159 5.58 -0.14 1.35
N ILE A 160 4.85 -0.56 0.32
CA ILE A 160 5.36 -0.66 -1.05
C ILE A 160 5.84 0.71 -1.55
N LYS A 161 5.00 1.74 -1.43
CA LYS A 161 5.28 3.08 -1.96
C LYS A 161 6.42 3.79 -1.25
N ASN A 162 6.56 3.55 0.06
CA ASN A 162 7.54 4.24 0.89
C ASN A 162 8.85 3.47 1.15
N GLY A 163 8.99 2.26 0.58
CA GLY A 163 10.20 1.45 0.78
C GLY A 163 10.30 0.82 2.17
N GLU A 164 9.16 0.58 2.83
CA GLU A 164 9.07 0.11 4.21
C GLU A 164 9.01 -1.42 4.32
N ALA A 165 9.82 -2.10 3.49
CA ALA A 165 9.80 -3.56 3.44
C ALA A 165 10.20 -4.21 4.77
N ASP A 166 11.22 -3.67 5.46
CA ASP A 166 11.64 -4.17 6.77
C ASP A 166 10.57 -4.04 7.83
N PHE A 167 9.88 -2.90 7.84
CA PHE A 167 8.79 -2.65 8.78
C PHE A 167 7.67 -3.68 8.60
N LEU A 168 7.18 -3.86 7.37
CA LEU A 168 6.12 -4.83 7.09
C LEU A 168 6.61 -6.27 7.32
N TYR A 169 7.82 -6.61 6.87
CA TYR A 169 8.39 -7.94 7.05
C TYR A 169 8.55 -8.31 8.52
N SER A 170 8.90 -7.36 9.38
CA SER A 170 9.00 -7.58 10.82
C SER A 170 7.70 -8.09 11.44
N MET A 171 6.55 -7.57 10.97
CA MET A 171 5.23 -8.03 11.38
C MET A 171 4.86 -9.38 10.76
N LEU A 172 5.23 -9.63 9.49
CA LEU A 172 4.94 -10.89 8.81
C LEU A 172 5.66 -12.09 9.43
N LYS A 173 6.82 -11.86 10.07
CA LYS A 173 7.58 -12.91 10.76
C LYS A 173 6.97 -13.38 12.09
N LYS A 174 5.93 -12.70 12.58
CA LYS A 174 5.28 -13.07 13.85
C LYS A 174 4.49 -14.35 13.71
N ARG A 175 4.73 -15.29 14.63
CA ARG A 175 4.05 -16.60 14.68
C ARG A 175 2.86 -16.62 15.64
N GLU A 176 2.78 -15.62 16.50
CA GLU A 176 1.67 -15.46 17.42
C GLU A 176 0.50 -14.74 16.72
N GLN A 177 -0.68 -14.82 17.30
CA GLN A 177 -1.87 -14.10 16.89
C GLN A 177 -1.79 -12.62 17.32
N PRO A 178 -2.16 -11.69 16.43
CA PRO A 178 -2.58 -11.85 15.04
C PRO A 178 -1.40 -11.98 14.07
N GLY A 179 -1.45 -12.92 13.13
CA GLY A 179 -0.36 -13.10 12.18
C GLY A 179 -0.64 -14.14 11.10
N TYR A 180 0.00 -13.96 9.94
CA TYR A 180 -0.11 -14.92 8.83
C TYR A 180 0.56 -16.25 9.16
N LEU A 181 1.73 -16.21 9.80
CA LEU A 181 2.40 -17.45 10.20
C LEU A 181 1.61 -18.21 11.27
N TYR A 182 0.87 -17.49 12.13
CA TYR A 182 -0.08 -18.14 13.03
C TYR A 182 -1.14 -18.94 12.26
N MET A 183 -1.74 -18.34 11.23
CA MET A 183 -2.73 -19.05 10.39
C MET A 183 -2.11 -20.30 9.76
N ILE A 184 -0.90 -20.20 9.21
CA ILE A 184 -0.16 -21.32 8.60
C ILE A 184 0.12 -22.42 9.64
N ASP A 185 0.58 -22.05 10.81
CA ASP A 185 0.87 -23.00 11.92
C ASP A 185 -0.41 -23.73 12.42
N GLN A 186 -1.58 -23.09 12.23
CA GLN A 186 -2.89 -23.72 12.47
C GLN A 186 -3.43 -24.52 11.28
N GLY A 187 -2.63 -24.75 10.24
CA GLY A 187 -2.98 -25.52 9.05
C GLY A 187 -3.79 -24.78 8.00
N ALA A 188 -3.78 -23.45 8.02
CA ALA A 188 -4.47 -22.65 6.99
C ALA A 188 -3.84 -22.82 5.61
N SER A 189 -4.66 -23.06 4.59
CA SER A 189 -4.28 -23.04 3.17
C SER A 189 -4.72 -21.75 2.47
N THR A 190 -5.46 -20.88 3.16
CA THR A 190 -5.97 -19.60 2.68
C THR A 190 -6.15 -18.65 3.85
N THR A 191 -6.34 -17.36 3.58
CA THR A 191 -6.63 -16.36 4.61
C THR A 191 -8.01 -16.55 5.23
N TRP A 192 -8.14 -16.16 6.49
CA TRP A 192 -9.35 -16.28 7.26
C TRP A 192 -10.16 -14.99 7.30
N GLU A 193 -11.41 -15.07 7.77
CA GLU A 193 -12.26 -13.90 8.02
C GLU A 193 -11.79 -13.11 9.25
N TYR A 194 -11.40 -13.82 10.31
CA TYR A 194 -10.91 -13.26 11.56
C TYR A 194 -9.45 -13.68 11.82
N TRP A 195 -8.66 -12.81 12.40
CA TRP A 195 -7.31 -13.14 12.86
C TRP A 195 -7.30 -14.31 13.86
N SER A 196 -8.37 -14.47 14.64
CA SER A 196 -8.55 -15.57 15.60
C SER A 196 -8.84 -16.91 14.97
N GLY A 197 -9.26 -16.96 13.71
CA GLY A 197 -9.75 -18.17 13.05
C GLY A 197 -11.19 -18.52 13.37
N GLU A 198 -11.93 -17.62 14.02
CA GLU A 198 -13.38 -17.71 14.14
C GLU A 198 -14.06 -17.55 12.79
N ARG A 199 -15.26 -18.09 12.64
CA ARG A 199 -16.07 -18.05 11.41
C ARG A 199 -15.36 -18.68 10.19
N SER A 200 -15.42 -18.01 9.02
CA SER A 200 -14.90 -18.54 7.77
C SER A 200 -13.37 -18.64 7.77
N LYS A 201 -12.86 -19.81 7.40
CA LYS A 201 -11.43 -20.06 7.15
C LYS A 201 -11.05 -19.97 5.68
N VAL A 202 -11.95 -19.49 4.83
CA VAL A 202 -11.75 -19.16 3.42
C VAL A 202 -12.35 -17.78 3.19
N HIS A 203 -11.53 -16.75 3.31
CA HIS A 203 -12.00 -15.37 3.17
C HIS A 203 -10.88 -14.45 2.62
N ASN A 204 -11.29 -13.41 1.91
CA ASN A 204 -10.37 -12.46 1.29
C ASN A 204 -9.97 -11.28 2.19
N CYS A 205 -10.34 -11.27 3.46
CA CYS A 205 -10.13 -10.13 4.36
C CYS A 205 -8.69 -9.61 4.37
N PHE A 206 -7.72 -10.51 4.39
CA PHE A 206 -6.31 -10.13 4.57
C PHE A 206 -5.45 -10.42 3.33
N ASN A 207 -6.06 -10.55 2.15
CA ASN A 207 -5.33 -10.89 0.91
C ASN A 207 -4.46 -9.75 0.36
N GLY A 208 -4.68 -8.51 0.79
CA GLY A 208 -3.90 -7.34 0.34
C GLY A 208 -2.40 -7.54 0.41
N ILE A 209 -1.92 -8.32 1.40
CA ILE A 209 -0.50 -8.65 1.56
C ILE A 209 0.12 -9.35 0.34
N GLY A 210 -0.67 -10.03 -0.49
CA GLY A 210 -0.19 -10.68 -1.70
C GLY A 210 0.51 -9.72 -2.67
N ALA A 211 0.08 -8.46 -2.72
CA ALA A 211 0.69 -7.43 -3.54
C ALA A 211 2.15 -7.15 -3.13
N TRP A 212 2.46 -7.21 -1.84
CA TRP A 212 3.79 -6.93 -1.33
C TRP A 212 4.86 -7.87 -1.89
N PHE A 213 4.56 -9.17 -2.02
CA PHE A 213 5.50 -10.13 -2.59
C PHE A 213 5.87 -9.81 -4.04
N CYS A 214 4.90 -9.37 -4.83
CA CYS A 214 5.14 -9.04 -6.23
C CYS A 214 5.73 -7.64 -6.41
N GLN A 215 5.16 -6.65 -5.72
CA GLN A 215 5.45 -5.24 -5.98
C GLN A 215 6.59 -4.69 -5.13
N ALA A 216 6.79 -5.19 -3.89
CA ALA A 216 7.92 -4.80 -3.08
C ALA A 216 9.10 -5.78 -3.25
N ILE A 217 8.92 -7.05 -2.89
CA ILE A 217 10.02 -8.03 -2.90
C ILE A 217 10.51 -8.30 -4.33
N GLY A 218 9.59 -8.56 -5.26
CA GLY A 218 9.93 -8.69 -6.69
C GLY A 218 10.20 -7.37 -7.37
N GLY A 219 9.63 -6.30 -6.85
CA GLY A 219 9.80 -4.94 -7.34
C GLY A 219 9.12 -4.66 -8.70
N ILE A 220 8.23 -5.52 -9.20
CA ILE A 220 7.56 -5.32 -10.49
C ILE A 220 6.39 -4.35 -10.31
N LEU A 221 6.60 -3.09 -10.67
CA LEU A 221 5.63 -2.00 -10.51
C LEU A 221 5.17 -1.47 -11.86
N PRO A 222 3.85 -1.20 -12.05
CA PRO A 222 3.38 -0.58 -13.26
C PRO A 222 3.88 0.86 -13.38
N ASP A 223 4.09 1.32 -14.61
CA ASP A 223 4.26 2.73 -14.90
C ASP A 223 2.87 3.36 -15.09
N GLU A 224 2.49 4.27 -14.20
CA GLU A 224 1.17 4.92 -14.25
C GLU A 224 1.00 5.81 -15.48
N ASP A 225 2.09 6.37 -16.02
CA ASP A 225 2.07 7.20 -17.22
C ASP A 225 2.02 6.38 -18.51
N ARG A 226 2.42 5.11 -18.45
CA ARG A 226 2.41 4.15 -19.56
C ARG A 226 1.76 2.83 -19.14
N PRO A 227 0.45 2.84 -18.85
CA PRO A 227 -0.27 1.70 -18.29
C PRO A 227 -0.21 0.47 -19.21
N GLY A 228 -0.41 -0.70 -18.61
CA GLY A 228 -0.45 -1.99 -19.35
C GLY A 228 0.89 -2.69 -19.50
N TYR A 229 1.93 -2.25 -18.76
CA TYR A 229 3.28 -2.87 -18.78
C TYR A 229 4.03 -2.78 -20.11
N LYS A 230 3.68 -1.83 -20.97
CA LYS A 230 4.53 -1.47 -22.10
C LYS A 230 5.86 -0.89 -21.61
N HIS A 231 5.81 -0.16 -20.51
CA HIS A 231 6.91 0.15 -19.65
C HIS A 231 6.54 -0.18 -18.21
N PHE A 232 7.51 -0.57 -17.40
CA PHE A 232 7.31 -0.83 -15.97
C PHE A 232 8.61 -0.60 -15.20
N PHE A 233 8.49 -0.52 -13.88
CA PHE A 233 9.65 -0.40 -13.02
C PHE A 233 10.00 -1.75 -12.41
N ILE A 234 11.31 -1.98 -12.25
CA ILE A 234 11.87 -3.07 -11.44
C ILE A 234 12.59 -2.40 -10.27
N LYS A 235 11.93 -2.37 -9.12
CA LYS A 235 12.41 -1.71 -7.89
C LYS A 235 12.28 -2.67 -6.71
N PRO A 236 13.12 -3.71 -6.62
CA PRO A 236 13.04 -4.65 -5.52
C PRO A 236 13.39 -3.97 -4.19
N GLN A 237 12.69 -4.35 -3.15
CA GLN A 237 13.02 -4.03 -1.78
C GLN A 237 13.56 -5.30 -1.13
N VAL A 238 14.70 -5.20 -0.48
CA VAL A 238 15.41 -6.36 0.10
C VAL A 238 15.39 -6.25 1.62
N PRO A 239 14.36 -6.81 2.30
CA PRO A 239 14.29 -6.73 3.76
C PRO A 239 15.34 -7.60 4.42
N ASP A 240 15.76 -7.20 5.61
CA ASP A 240 16.73 -7.91 6.43
C ASP A 240 16.31 -9.37 6.69
N GLY A 241 17.20 -10.29 6.33
CA GLY A 241 17.00 -11.72 6.47
C GLY A 241 16.30 -12.40 5.28
N VAL A 242 15.90 -11.64 4.25
CA VAL A 242 15.49 -12.21 2.96
C VAL A 242 16.70 -12.26 2.04
N THR A 243 17.12 -13.45 1.67
CA THR A 243 18.34 -13.67 0.88
C THR A 243 18.05 -13.95 -0.59
N TRP A 244 16.80 -14.19 -0.97
CA TRP A 244 16.42 -14.41 -2.36
C TRP A 244 14.92 -14.19 -2.59
N ALA A 245 14.57 -13.89 -3.83
CA ALA A 245 13.18 -13.92 -4.28
C ALA A 245 13.10 -14.31 -5.77
N ARG A 246 11.94 -14.86 -6.13
CA ARG A 246 11.57 -15.14 -7.53
C ARG A 246 10.13 -14.75 -7.75
N VAL A 247 9.91 -13.82 -8.66
CA VAL A 247 8.58 -13.28 -8.97
C VAL A 247 8.37 -13.29 -10.47
N ALA A 248 7.17 -13.66 -10.88
CA ALA A 248 6.74 -13.60 -12.27
C ALA A 248 5.38 -12.90 -12.32
N ARG A 249 5.19 -12.06 -13.33
CA ARG A 249 3.94 -11.38 -13.61
C ARG A 249 3.56 -11.52 -15.06
N GLU A 250 2.38 -12.07 -15.31
CA GLU A 250 1.80 -12.06 -16.64
C GLU A 250 1.37 -10.64 -17.03
N THR A 251 1.80 -10.21 -18.20
CA THR A 251 1.47 -8.90 -18.78
C THR A 251 0.85 -9.10 -20.17
N PRO A 252 0.20 -8.10 -20.76
CA PRO A 252 -0.27 -8.18 -22.16
C PRO A 252 0.83 -8.48 -23.20
N TYR A 253 2.09 -8.26 -22.84
CA TYR A 253 3.25 -8.46 -23.72
C TYR A 253 3.99 -9.78 -23.45
N GLY A 254 3.58 -10.54 -22.45
CA GLY A 254 4.23 -11.77 -21.99
C GLY A 254 4.63 -11.69 -20.51
N THR A 255 5.32 -12.69 -20.05
CA THR A 255 5.69 -12.79 -18.62
C THR A 255 6.92 -11.93 -18.30
N ALA A 256 6.77 -10.96 -17.40
CA ALA A 256 7.89 -10.30 -16.76
C ALA A 256 8.40 -11.14 -15.58
N ARG A 257 9.72 -11.35 -15.44
CA ARG A 257 10.33 -12.13 -14.36
C ARG A 257 11.43 -11.35 -13.69
N VAL A 258 11.47 -11.47 -12.37
CA VAL A 258 12.55 -10.97 -11.52
C VAL A 258 12.96 -12.07 -10.57
N SER A 259 14.21 -12.43 -10.59
CA SER A 259 14.84 -13.32 -9.61
C SER A 259 16.06 -12.61 -9.05
N TRP A 260 16.22 -12.62 -7.73
CA TRP A 260 17.40 -12.04 -7.11
C TRP A 260 17.90 -12.86 -5.94
N THR A 261 19.20 -12.74 -5.68
CA THR A 261 19.87 -13.27 -4.49
C THR A 261 20.75 -12.19 -3.87
N MET A 262 20.81 -12.18 -2.54
CA MET A 262 21.66 -11.32 -1.74
C MET A 262 22.70 -12.19 -1.03
N GLU A 263 23.95 -12.12 -1.45
CA GLU A 263 25.04 -12.87 -0.87
C GLU A 263 26.28 -12.00 -0.68
N ASN A 264 26.94 -12.12 0.47
CA ASN A 264 28.20 -11.39 0.76
C ASN A 264 28.14 -9.89 0.45
N ARG A 265 27.03 -9.24 0.77
CA ARG A 265 26.78 -7.83 0.42
C ARG A 265 26.79 -7.55 -1.09
N SER A 266 26.36 -8.49 -1.89
CA SER A 266 26.17 -8.31 -3.33
C SER A 266 24.76 -8.77 -3.70
N LEU A 267 24.04 -7.92 -4.42
CA LEU A 267 22.71 -8.24 -4.98
C LEU A 267 22.90 -8.66 -6.44
N SER A 268 22.54 -9.91 -6.73
CA SER A 268 22.54 -10.45 -8.09
C SER A 268 21.10 -10.65 -8.57
N LEU A 269 20.82 -10.22 -9.80
CA LEU A 269 19.48 -10.31 -10.39
C LEU A 269 19.54 -10.96 -11.77
N ASP A 270 18.57 -11.84 -12.00
CA ASP A 270 18.18 -12.33 -13.34
C ASP A 270 16.81 -11.75 -13.69
N LEU A 271 16.72 -11.06 -14.82
CA LEU A 271 15.55 -10.34 -15.26
C LEU A 271 15.09 -10.85 -16.63
N GLU A 272 13.78 -10.90 -16.84
CA GLU A 272 13.20 -11.16 -18.15
C GLU A 272 12.14 -10.09 -18.44
N ILE A 273 12.39 -9.30 -19.49
CA ILE A 273 11.51 -8.21 -19.94
C ILE A 273 10.84 -8.67 -21.23
N PRO A 274 9.49 -8.72 -21.26
CA PRO A 274 8.76 -9.21 -22.43
C PRO A 274 9.08 -8.44 -23.71
N ALA A 275 8.93 -9.09 -24.84
CA ALA A 275 9.08 -8.46 -26.16
C ALA A 275 8.14 -7.24 -26.29
N ASN A 276 8.61 -6.17 -26.92
CA ASN A 276 7.91 -4.89 -27.09
C ASN A 276 7.61 -4.15 -25.76
N SER A 277 8.27 -4.54 -24.68
CA SER A 277 8.27 -3.82 -23.41
C SER A 277 9.65 -3.29 -23.07
N THR A 278 9.70 -2.30 -22.20
CA THR A 278 10.92 -1.81 -21.55
C THR A 278 10.73 -1.77 -20.04
N ALA A 279 11.83 -1.78 -19.29
CA ALA A 279 11.76 -1.57 -17.85
C ALA A 279 12.81 -0.57 -17.37
N THR A 280 12.50 0.21 -16.35
CA THR A 280 13.51 0.96 -15.61
C THR A 280 13.82 0.21 -14.32
N PHE A 281 15.04 -0.29 -14.22
CA PHE A 281 15.55 -0.82 -12.96
C PHE A 281 15.94 0.33 -12.04
N ILE A 282 15.52 0.26 -10.78
CA ILE A 282 15.86 1.20 -9.71
C ILE A 282 16.55 0.41 -8.60
N ALA A 283 17.80 0.77 -8.30
CA ALA A 283 18.57 0.09 -7.28
C ALA A 283 17.94 0.25 -5.89
N PRO A 284 17.91 -0.81 -5.05
CA PRO A 284 17.34 -0.76 -3.71
C PRO A 284 18.19 0.02 -2.69
N PHE A 285 19.44 0.32 -3.03
CA PHE A 285 20.40 1.07 -2.21
C PHE A 285 21.27 1.95 -3.10
N ASN A 286 21.99 2.88 -2.47
CA ASN A 286 22.87 3.81 -3.21
C ASN A 286 24.06 3.06 -3.80
N VAL A 287 24.13 3.05 -5.12
CA VAL A 287 25.28 2.53 -5.89
C VAL A 287 25.52 3.42 -7.10
N SER A 288 26.76 3.60 -7.47
CA SER A 288 27.14 4.37 -8.65
C SER A 288 27.46 3.50 -9.87
N ASN A 289 27.71 2.21 -9.67
CA ASN A 289 28.07 1.29 -10.74
C ASN A 289 27.46 -0.09 -10.51
N CYS A 290 27.19 -0.80 -11.59
CA CYS A 290 26.81 -2.21 -11.59
C CYS A 290 27.48 -2.96 -12.73
N VAL A 291 27.36 -4.28 -12.73
CA VAL A 291 27.67 -5.12 -13.88
C VAL A 291 26.34 -5.52 -14.52
N LEU A 292 26.10 -5.03 -15.74
CA LEU A 292 24.92 -5.39 -16.57
C LEU A 292 25.41 -6.24 -17.74
N ASP A 293 24.92 -7.46 -17.86
CA ASP A 293 25.25 -8.41 -18.94
C ASP A 293 26.76 -8.56 -19.15
N GLY A 294 27.50 -8.62 -18.04
CA GLY A 294 28.97 -8.74 -18.02
C GLY A 294 29.75 -7.44 -18.25
N ASN A 295 29.11 -6.32 -18.45
CA ASN A 295 29.74 -5.03 -18.67
C ASN A 295 29.57 -4.10 -17.46
N ASN A 296 30.61 -3.34 -17.13
CA ASN A 296 30.50 -2.29 -16.13
C ASN A 296 29.67 -1.12 -16.67
N VAL A 297 28.63 -0.75 -15.97
CA VAL A 297 27.69 0.32 -16.32
C VAL A 297 27.56 1.28 -15.16
N GLU A 298 27.63 2.57 -15.45
CA GLU A 298 27.33 3.62 -14.47
C GLU A 298 25.82 3.72 -14.26
N ILE A 299 25.40 3.76 -12.99
CA ILE A 299 24.01 3.98 -12.61
C ILE A 299 23.76 5.46 -12.44
N SER A 300 23.07 6.07 -13.37
CA SER A 300 22.69 7.47 -13.30
C SER A 300 21.44 7.64 -12.44
N LEU A 301 21.54 8.47 -11.38
CA LEU A 301 20.44 8.72 -10.45
C LEU A 301 19.79 7.45 -9.87
N GLY A 302 20.59 6.39 -9.65
CA GLY A 302 20.10 5.13 -9.07
C GLY A 302 19.26 4.27 -10.01
N SER A 303 19.24 4.55 -11.33
CA SER A 303 18.37 3.85 -12.27
C SER A 303 19.05 3.52 -13.61
N ILE A 304 18.57 2.45 -14.28
CA ILE A 304 19.01 2.01 -15.61
C ILE A 304 17.77 1.64 -16.44
N LEU A 305 17.71 2.12 -17.68
CA LEU A 305 16.72 1.67 -18.65
C LEU A 305 17.17 0.32 -19.25
N LEU A 306 16.27 -0.63 -19.26
CA LEU A 306 16.47 -1.97 -19.82
C LEU A 306 15.50 -2.20 -20.97
N GLU A 307 16.02 -2.72 -22.08
CA GLU A 307 15.21 -3.13 -23.24
C GLU A 307 14.61 -4.52 -23.03
N SER A 308 13.77 -4.96 -23.98
CA SER A 308 13.23 -6.32 -23.95
C SER A 308 14.34 -7.37 -24.06
N GLY A 309 14.23 -8.44 -23.30
CA GLY A 309 15.21 -9.52 -23.29
C GLY A 309 15.47 -10.08 -21.89
N LYS A 310 16.52 -10.89 -21.82
CA LYS A 310 17.04 -11.41 -20.55
C LYS A 310 18.28 -10.62 -20.18
N HIS A 311 18.33 -10.19 -18.93
CA HIS A 311 19.42 -9.41 -18.38
C HIS A 311 19.91 -10.00 -17.07
N THR A 312 21.21 -9.85 -16.83
CA THR A 312 21.84 -10.15 -15.56
C THR A 312 22.39 -8.86 -14.97
N LEU A 313 22.09 -8.60 -13.72
CA LEU A 313 22.60 -7.46 -12.98
C LEU A 313 23.35 -7.94 -11.73
N SER A 314 24.49 -7.29 -11.42
CA SER A 314 25.17 -7.46 -10.14
C SER A 314 25.54 -6.10 -9.55
N LEU A 315 25.11 -5.88 -8.29
CA LEU A 315 25.33 -4.64 -7.55
C LEU A 315 26.04 -4.95 -6.24
N PRO A 316 27.20 -4.34 -5.95
CA PRO A 316 27.78 -4.39 -4.61
C PRO A 316 26.88 -3.60 -3.66
N ALA A 317 26.51 -4.18 -2.52
CA ALA A 317 25.95 -3.41 -1.40
C ALA A 317 27.09 -2.98 -0.48
N GLU A 318 27.19 -1.69 -0.21
CA GLU A 318 28.20 -1.09 0.66
C GLU A 318 28.11 -1.55 2.12
#